data_908dc2f54654dfe11a309c8b47e277de
#
_entry.id   908dc2f54654dfe11a309c8b47e277de
#
_cell.length_a   1.000
_cell.length_b   1.000
_cell.length_c   1.000
_cell.angle_alpha   90.00
_cell.angle_beta   90.00
_cell.angle_gamma   90.00
#
_symmetry.space_group_name_H-M   'P 1'
#
loop_
_entity.id
_entity.type
_entity.pdbx_description
1 polymer ?
#
loop_
_entity_poly.entity_id
_entity_poly.type
_entity_poly.pdbx_seq_one_letter_code
_entity_poly.pdbx_strand_id
1 'polypeptide(L)'
;DGRGPINPKGLDYYNNLINELISNGIQPHVTLHNFDLPQALEDEYEGWLSRDVVRDFTEYADVCFREFGDRVLYWTTVNEPNVFALGGYDQGNAPPQRCSPPFCAITNNTRGNSTFESYLAVHHILLAHSSAVRLYRTKYRDQQHGFVGISVYTFGIIPQTNKEEDVVATQRARDFFVGWIMEPLIYGDYPISMKKNVGARIPTFTNWESKQVKGSYDFIGVIHYMNINVSDNYGALNIKLRDFHADMAVNLIYNQDLFSNTEXQAR
;
A
#
# COMPACT_ATOMS: atom_id res chain seq x y z
N ASP A 1 10.23 11.90 -16.70
CA ASP A 1 11.45 11.79 -15.87
C ASP A 1 11.19 11.81 -14.38
N GLY A 2 9.94 12.00 -13.93
CA GLY A 2 9.61 12.12 -12.50
C GLY A 2 9.80 13.51 -11.94
N ARG A 3 10.68 14.28 -12.49
CA ARG A 3 10.90 15.71 -12.21
C ARG A 3 11.13 16.44 -13.54
N GLY A 4 10.88 17.71 -13.55
CA GLY A 4 11.05 18.55 -14.75
C GLY A 4 9.74 19.13 -15.22
N PRO A 5 9.70 19.62 -16.47
CA PRO A 5 8.48 20.26 -16.96
C PRO A 5 7.30 19.30 -17.04
N ILE A 6 6.14 19.79 -16.63
CA ILE A 6 4.90 19.01 -16.70
C ILE A 6 4.56 18.77 -18.18
N ASN A 7 4.18 17.54 -18.51
CA ASN A 7 3.76 17.18 -19.86
C ASN A 7 2.39 17.81 -20.17
N PRO A 8 2.31 18.81 -21.07
CA PRO A 8 1.03 19.48 -21.34
C PRO A 8 -0.02 18.52 -21.93
N LYS A 9 0.39 17.53 -22.73
CA LYS A 9 -0.55 16.54 -23.29
C LYS A 9 -1.17 15.68 -22.19
N GLY A 10 -0.40 15.39 -21.13
CA GLY A 10 -0.93 14.66 -19.97
C GLY A 10 -1.95 15.49 -19.20
N LEU A 11 -1.66 16.78 -19.00
CA LEU A 11 -2.62 17.69 -18.36
C LEU A 11 -3.89 17.81 -19.19
N ASP A 12 -3.77 18.00 -20.49
CA ASP A 12 -4.92 18.10 -21.39
C ASP A 12 -5.78 16.83 -21.33
N TYR A 13 -5.13 15.65 -21.34
CA TYR A 13 -5.85 14.38 -21.26
C TYR A 13 -6.69 14.29 -19.98
N TYR A 14 -6.09 14.55 -18.80
CA TYR A 14 -6.82 14.45 -17.55
C TYR A 14 -7.84 15.57 -17.38
N ASN A 15 -7.56 16.78 -17.86
CA ASN A 15 -8.56 17.86 -17.84
C ASN A 15 -9.79 17.48 -18.69
N ASN A 16 -9.57 16.93 -19.88
CA ASN A 16 -10.66 16.50 -20.75
C ASN A 16 -11.46 15.35 -20.11
N LEU A 17 -10.77 14.36 -19.54
CA LEU A 17 -11.42 13.24 -18.88
C LEU A 17 -12.28 13.70 -17.69
N ILE A 18 -11.72 14.53 -16.81
CA ILE A 18 -12.42 15.04 -15.63
C ILE A 18 -13.63 15.88 -16.06
N ASN A 19 -13.45 16.76 -17.04
CA ASN A 19 -14.54 17.60 -17.57
C ASN A 19 -15.65 16.74 -18.15
N GLU A 20 -15.31 15.69 -18.90
CA GLU A 20 -16.30 14.78 -19.49
C GLU A 20 -17.08 14.04 -18.41
N LEU A 21 -16.40 13.54 -17.38
CA LEU A 21 -17.08 12.88 -16.24
C LEU A 21 -18.08 13.84 -15.57
N ILE A 22 -17.62 15.05 -15.24
CA ILE A 22 -18.46 16.05 -14.56
C ILE A 22 -19.66 16.44 -15.43
N SER A 23 -19.46 16.64 -16.75
CA SER A 23 -20.54 17.01 -17.66
C SER A 23 -21.63 15.94 -17.75
N ASN A 24 -21.27 14.67 -17.43
CA ASN A 24 -22.22 13.56 -17.38
C ASN A 24 -22.70 13.26 -15.96
N GLY A 25 -22.46 14.15 -15.00
CA GLY A 25 -22.94 14.01 -13.62
C GLY A 25 -22.16 12.97 -12.81
N ILE A 26 -20.95 12.59 -13.25
CA ILE A 26 -20.12 11.59 -12.59
C ILE A 26 -19.04 12.30 -11.77
N GLN A 27 -19.03 12.09 -10.46
CA GLN A 27 -17.99 12.66 -9.59
C GLN A 27 -16.72 11.81 -9.67
N PRO A 28 -15.61 12.37 -10.15
CA PRO A 28 -14.36 11.60 -10.20
C PRO A 28 -13.77 11.36 -8.81
N HIS A 29 -13.23 10.17 -8.60
CA HIS A 29 -12.41 9.82 -7.45
C HIS A 29 -11.02 9.45 -8.01
N VAL A 30 -10.01 10.25 -7.70
CA VAL A 30 -8.69 10.13 -8.33
C VAL A 30 -7.70 9.47 -7.39
N THR A 31 -6.99 8.47 -7.91
CA THR A 31 -5.88 7.81 -7.21
C THR A 31 -4.56 8.35 -7.76
N LEU A 32 -3.68 8.82 -6.88
CA LEU A 32 -2.40 9.41 -7.29
C LEU A 32 -1.36 8.36 -7.66
N HIS A 33 -1.34 7.21 -6.96
CA HIS A 33 -0.37 6.14 -7.23
C HIS A 33 -1.07 4.78 -7.22
N ASN A 34 -0.93 4.05 -8.33
CA ASN A 34 -1.43 2.68 -8.45
C ASN A 34 -0.38 1.81 -9.16
N PHE A 35 0.73 1.51 -8.46
CA PHE A 35 1.85 0.67 -8.93
C PHE A 35 2.68 1.31 -10.06
N ASP A 36 2.59 2.62 -10.25
CA ASP A 36 3.07 3.30 -11.47
C ASP A 36 4.12 4.39 -11.19
N LEU A 37 5.05 4.12 -10.27
CA LEU A 37 6.17 5.03 -10.01
C LEU A 37 6.98 5.24 -11.31
N PRO A 38 7.36 6.49 -11.65
CA PRO A 38 8.21 6.71 -12.83
C PRO A 38 9.55 5.97 -12.74
N GLN A 39 9.89 5.26 -13.82
CA GLN A 39 11.13 4.46 -13.88
C GLN A 39 12.38 5.29 -13.55
N ALA A 40 12.39 6.57 -13.94
CA ALA A 40 13.53 7.45 -13.66
C ALA A 40 13.81 7.58 -12.15
N LEU A 41 12.77 7.55 -11.31
CA LEU A 41 12.95 7.64 -9.85
C LEU A 41 13.43 6.31 -9.28
N GLU A 42 13.00 5.20 -9.86
CA GLU A 42 13.53 3.88 -9.50
C GLU A 42 15.02 3.78 -9.87
N ASP A 43 15.40 4.29 -11.05
CA ASP A 43 16.79 4.26 -11.52
C ASP A 43 17.70 5.20 -10.72
N GLU A 44 17.18 6.35 -10.30
CA GLU A 44 17.99 7.37 -9.61
C GLU A 44 18.29 7.01 -8.18
N TYR A 45 17.27 6.53 -7.42
CA TYR A 45 17.42 6.32 -5.98
C TYR A 45 16.64 5.12 -5.44
N GLU A 46 16.27 4.17 -6.30
CA GLU A 46 15.54 2.94 -5.94
C GLU A 46 14.11 3.22 -5.43
N GLY A 47 13.49 4.28 -5.94
CA GLY A 47 12.07 4.55 -5.75
C GLY A 47 11.64 4.57 -4.28
N TRP A 48 10.67 3.71 -3.94
CA TRP A 48 10.09 3.67 -2.58
C TRP A 48 11.09 3.19 -1.50
N LEU A 49 12.28 2.73 -1.88
CA LEU A 49 13.30 2.38 -0.89
C LEU A 49 14.10 3.60 -0.40
N SER A 50 14.01 4.73 -1.11
CA SER A 50 14.66 5.97 -0.67
C SER A 50 13.64 6.92 -0.06
N ARG A 51 14.10 7.65 0.96
CA ARG A 51 13.31 8.70 1.58
C ARG A 51 13.06 9.90 0.62
N ASP A 52 13.84 10.02 -0.45
CA ASP A 52 13.68 11.07 -1.45
C ASP A 52 12.31 11.01 -2.15
N VAL A 53 11.73 9.80 -2.24
CA VAL A 53 10.40 9.60 -2.83
C VAL A 53 9.33 10.42 -2.11
N VAL A 54 9.50 10.68 -0.81
CA VAL A 54 8.53 11.46 -0.01
C VAL A 54 8.37 12.87 -0.58
N ARG A 55 9.51 13.51 -0.90
CA ARG A 55 9.49 14.85 -1.50
C ARG A 55 8.90 14.79 -2.91
N ASP A 56 9.38 13.88 -3.73
CA ASP A 56 8.96 13.82 -5.14
C ASP A 56 7.48 13.47 -5.26
N PHE A 57 6.97 12.56 -4.41
CA PHE A 57 5.55 12.24 -4.36
C PHE A 57 4.71 13.44 -3.91
N THR A 58 5.23 14.20 -2.94
CA THR A 58 4.53 15.39 -2.43
C THR A 58 4.45 16.48 -3.52
N GLU A 59 5.53 16.67 -4.30
CA GLU A 59 5.55 17.62 -5.43
C GLU A 59 4.58 17.18 -6.54
N TYR A 60 4.52 15.88 -6.84
CA TYR A 60 3.56 15.32 -7.79
C TYR A 60 2.11 15.56 -7.31
N ALA A 61 1.85 15.29 -6.03
CA ALA A 61 0.52 15.52 -5.44
C ALA A 61 0.15 17.01 -5.52
N ASP A 62 1.11 17.92 -5.28
CA ASP A 62 0.90 19.37 -5.39
C ASP A 62 0.42 19.75 -6.79
N VAL A 63 1.05 19.20 -7.82
CA VAL A 63 0.63 19.42 -9.21
C VAL A 63 -0.82 18.95 -9.40
N CYS A 64 -1.13 17.74 -8.98
CA CYS A 64 -2.48 17.17 -9.17
C CYS A 64 -3.55 18.00 -8.45
N PHE A 65 -3.29 18.36 -7.19
CA PHE A 65 -4.23 19.18 -6.41
C PHE A 65 -4.43 20.55 -7.04
N ARG A 66 -3.37 21.18 -7.54
CA ARG A 66 -3.43 22.49 -8.16
C ARG A 66 -4.22 22.44 -9.48
N GLU A 67 -3.96 21.43 -10.32
CA GLU A 67 -4.49 21.36 -11.69
C GLU A 67 -5.92 20.82 -11.74
N PHE A 68 -6.33 19.97 -10.80
CA PHE A 68 -7.59 19.25 -10.89
C PHE A 68 -8.50 19.40 -9.65
N GLY A 69 -7.97 19.97 -8.56
CA GLY A 69 -8.69 20.00 -7.29
C GLY A 69 -9.92 20.90 -7.25
N ASP A 70 -10.08 21.76 -8.24
CA ASP A 70 -11.31 22.55 -8.41
C ASP A 70 -12.52 21.67 -8.79
N ARG A 71 -12.28 20.45 -9.30
CA ARG A 71 -13.30 19.53 -9.81
C ARG A 71 -13.26 18.16 -9.17
N VAL A 72 -12.14 17.78 -8.53
CA VAL A 72 -11.96 16.48 -7.89
C VAL A 72 -12.10 16.64 -6.38
N LEU A 73 -13.11 16.00 -5.79
CA LEU A 73 -13.38 16.05 -4.36
C LEU A 73 -12.69 14.91 -3.57
N TYR A 74 -12.44 13.77 -4.21
CA TYR A 74 -11.96 12.58 -3.51
C TYR A 74 -10.63 12.13 -4.09
N TRP A 75 -9.61 12.09 -3.22
CA TRP A 75 -8.24 11.74 -3.59
C TRP A 75 -7.79 10.53 -2.79
N THR A 76 -7.42 9.45 -3.46
CA THR A 76 -6.68 8.35 -2.86
C THR A 76 -5.20 8.57 -3.16
N THR A 77 -4.37 8.67 -2.13
CA THR A 77 -2.93 8.89 -2.36
C THR A 77 -2.27 7.66 -2.98
N VAL A 78 -2.45 6.49 -2.35
CA VAL A 78 -1.85 5.23 -2.81
C VAL A 78 -2.91 4.14 -2.74
N ASN A 79 -2.99 3.35 -3.79
CA ASN A 79 -3.85 2.18 -3.88
C ASN A 79 -3.09 0.95 -3.40
N GLU A 80 -3.65 0.24 -2.43
CA GLU A 80 -3.18 -1.07 -1.95
C GLU A 80 -1.68 -1.10 -1.61
N PRO A 81 -1.18 -0.20 -0.74
CA PRO A 81 0.26 -0.18 -0.44
C PRO A 81 0.80 -1.50 0.08
N ASN A 82 -0.02 -2.27 0.81
CA ASN A 82 0.37 -3.58 1.33
C ASN A 82 0.60 -4.58 0.17
N VAL A 83 -0.34 -4.69 -0.78
CA VAL A 83 -0.18 -5.60 -1.93
C VAL A 83 0.95 -5.12 -2.84
N PHE A 84 1.03 -3.81 -3.08
CA PHE A 84 2.10 -3.23 -3.88
C PHE A 84 3.48 -3.58 -3.30
N ALA A 85 3.64 -3.42 -1.98
CA ALA A 85 4.92 -3.68 -1.34
C ALA A 85 5.28 -5.18 -1.38
N LEU A 86 4.29 -6.06 -1.15
CA LEU A 86 4.54 -7.50 -1.21
C LEU A 86 4.87 -7.95 -2.64
N GLY A 87 4.13 -7.48 -3.63
CA GLY A 87 4.40 -7.85 -5.02
C GLY A 87 5.69 -7.27 -5.54
N GLY A 88 5.98 -6.01 -5.20
CA GLY A 88 7.11 -5.27 -5.76
C GLY A 88 8.43 -5.48 -5.04
N TYR A 89 8.40 -5.74 -3.72
CA TYR A 89 9.60 -5.69 -2.86
C TYR A 89 9.82 -6.95 -2.01
N ASP A 90 8.96 -7.97 -2.18
CA ASP A 90 9.11 -9.26 -1.51
C ASP A 90 9.12 -10.39 -2.53
N GLN A 91 8.00 -10.55 -3.28
CA GLN A 91 7.81 -11.63 -4.23
C GLN A 91 8.40 -11.33 -5.62
N GLY A 92 8.54 -10.07 -5.99
CA GLY A 92 9.07 -9.65 -7.27
C GLY A 92 8.15 -9.87 -8.46
N ASN A 93 6.85 -10.07 -8.23
CA ASN A 93 5.87 -10.35 -9.29
C ASN A 93 5.09 -9.11 -9.74
N ALA A 94 5.39 -7.94 -9.16
CA ALA A 94 4.85 -6.64 -9.55
C ALA A 94 6.00 -5.62 -9.63
N PRO A 95 5.84 -4.50 -10.37
CA PRO A 95 6.88 -3.48 -10.38
C PRO A 95 7.22 -2.99 -8.96
N PRO A 96 8.50 -2.74 -8.65
CA PRO A 96 9.68 -2.77 -9.52
C PRO A 96 10.38 -4.15 -9.60
N GLN A 97 9.73 -5.22 -9.21
CA GLN A 97 10.19 -6.60 -9.34
C GLN A 97 11.45 -6.90 -8.52
N ARG A 98 11.48 -6.42 -7.28
CA ARG A 98 12.60 -6.65 -6.35
C ARG A 98 12.27 -7.82 -5.43
N CYS A 99 13.23 -8.73 -5.28
CA CYS A 99 13.10 -9.87 -4.37
C CYS A 99 14.47 -10.50 -4.16
N SER A 100 14.56 -11.46 -3.24
CA SER A 100 15.77 -12.27 -3.04
C SER A 100 15.41 -13.74 -2.85
N PRO A 101 16.23 -14.66 -3.34
CA PRO A 101 15.99 -16.10 -3.12
C PRO A 101 15.94 -16.43 -1.63
N PRO A 102 15.07 -17.37 -1.20
CA PRO A 102 14.22 -18.22 -2.03
C PRO A 102 12.80 -17.66 -2.30
N PHE A 103 12.55 -16.38 -2.02
CA PHE A 103 11.21 -15.79 -1.96
C PHE A 103 10.68 -15.30 -3.31
N CYS A 104 11.55 -15.21 -4.33
CA CYS A 104 11.17 -14.69 -5.64
C CYS A 104 10.12 -15.58 -6.32
N ALA A 105 9.00 -15.00 -6.72
CA ALA A 105 7.98 -15.69 -7.51
C ALA A 105 8.42 -15.88 -8.97
N ILE A 106 9.30 -15.00 -9.46
CA ILE A 106 9.90 -15.10 -10.80
C ILE A 106 11.38 -15.43 -10.61
N THR A 107 11.80 -16.59 -11.11
CA THR A 107 13.03 -17.29 -10.70
C THR A 107 14.35 -16.61 -11.07
N ASN A 108 14.35 -15.63 -11.97
CA ASN A 108 15.60 -15.04 -12.46
C ASN A 108 15.91 -13.64 -11.92
N ASN A 109 15.07 -13.10 -11.04
CA ASN A 109 15.34 -11.78 -10.48
C ASN A 109 16.10 -11.91 -9.16
N THR A 110 17.24 -11.23 -9.07
CA THR A 110 18.09 -11.24 -7.86
C THR A 110 18.32 -9.82 -7.32
N ARG A 111 17.60 -8.82 -7.84
CA ARG A 111 17.69 -7.45 -7.35
C ARG A 111 16.72 -7.27 -6.19
N GLY A 112 17.23 -7.02 -5.01
CA GLY A 112 16.39 -6.72 -3.86
C GLY A 112 16.69 -7.58 -2.65
N ASN A 113 15.91 -7.37 -1.60
CA ASN A 113 16.00 -8.14 -0.36
C ASN A 113 14.64 -8.30 0.29
N SER A 114 14.04 -9.47 0.07
CA SER A 114 12.68 -9.81 0.54
C SER A 114 12.55 -9.77 2.06
N THR A 115 13.66 -9.80 2.80
CA THR A 115 13.60 -9.85 4.26
C THR A 115 13.23 -8.50 4.89
N PHE A 116 13.40 -7.36 4.15
CA PHE A 116 13.11 -6.06 4.75
C PHE A 116 12.57 -4.99 3.78
N GLU A 117 12.79 -5.13 2.45
CA GLU A 117 12.46 -4.04 1.52
C GLU A 117 10.96 -3.72 1.48
N SER A 118 10.11 -4.72 1.62
CA SER A 118 8.65 -4.47 1.66
C SER A 118 8.27 -3.58 2.86
N TYR A 119 8.90 -3.81 4.03
CA TYR A 119 8.64 -2.99 5.21
C TYR A 119 9.13 -1.55 5.01
N LEU A 120 10.30 -1.39 4.39
CA LEU A 120 10.88 -0.07 4.12
C LEU A 120 10.03 0.71 3.11
N ALA A 121 9.57 0.04 2.04
CA ALA A 121 8.71 0.66 1.03
C ALA A 121 7.41 1.18 1.65
N VAL A 122 6.73 0.37 2.46
CA VAL A 122 5.50 0.81 3.14
C VAL A 122 5.79 1.97 4.09
N HIS A 123 6.92 1.94 4.78
CA HIS A 123 7.29 3.05 5.67
C HIS A 123 7.36 4.38 4.89
N HIS A 124 8.04 4.39 3.76
CA HIS A 124 8.15 5.59 2.94
C HIS A 124 6.81 5.97 2.28
N ILE A 125 5.99 4.98 1.92
CA ILE A 125 4.63 5.25 1.41
C ILE A 125 3.80 5.98 2.48
N LEU A 126 3.84 5.53 3.74
CA LEU A 126 3.09 6.18 4.82
C LEU A 126 3.60 7.61 5.07
N LEU A 127 4.90 7.84 4.98
CA LEU A 127 5.48 9.18 5.09
C LEU A 127 5.05 10.06 3.91
N ALA A 128 5.08 9.55 2.69
CA ALA A 128 4.67 10.28 1.48
C ALA A 128 3.17 10.59 1.52
N HIS A 129 2.36 9.61 1.91
CA HIS A 129 0.91 9.79 2.12
C HIS A 129 0.65 10.94 3.11
N SER A 130 1.27 10.88 4.29
CA SER A 130 1.04 11.88 5.33
C SER A 130 1.51 13.27 4.88
N SER A 131 2.59 13.34 4.09
CA SER A 131 3.09 14.60 3.54
C SER A 131 2.09 15.19 2.53
N ALA A 132 1.54 14.36 1.64
CA ALA A 132 0.53 14.81 0.68
C ALA A 132 -0.76 15.27 1.37
N VAL A 133 -1.20 14.53 2.40
CA VAL A 133 -2.40 14.93 3.18
C VAL A 133 -2.17 16.29 3.87
N ARG A 134 -1.01 16.45 4.49
CA ARG A 134 -0.66 17.73 5.16
C ARG A 134 -0.62 18.87 4.14
N LEU A 135 0.01 18.64 2.99
CA LEU A 135 0.03 19.62 1.90
C LEU A 135 -1.39 20.03 1.51
N TYR A 136 -2.26 19.05 1.27
CA TYR A 136 -3.66 19.32 0.90
C TYR A 136 -4.36 20.15 1.97
N ARG A 137 -4.23 19.74 3.23
CA ARG A 137 -4.91 20.41 4.36
C ARG A 137 -4.45 21.84 4.56
N THR A 138 -3.16 22.13 4.33
CA THR A 138 -2.60 23.48 4.58
C THR A 138 -2.72 24.43 3.38
N LYS A 139 -2.77 23.88 2.16
CA LYS A 139 -2.69 24.72 0.96
C LYS A 139 -3.99 24.76 0.15
N TYR A 140 -4.76 23.68 0.15
CA TYR A 140 -5.86 23.51 -0.79
C TYR A 140 -7.24 23.36 -0.14
N ARG A 141 -7.33 22.76 1.04
CA ARG A 141 -8.61 22.36 1.64
C ARG A 141 -9.62 23.49 1.73
N ASP A 142 -9.18 24.69 2.16
CA ASP A 142 -10.08 25.82 2.39
C ASP A 142 -10.74 26.34 1.09
N GLN A 143 -10.12 26.05 -0.06
CA GLN A 143 -10.62 26.50 -1.38
C GLN A 143 -11.33 25.37 -2.13
N GLN A 144 -10.84 24.14 -2.00
CA GLN A 144 -11.32 23.00 -2.79
C GLN A 144 -12.32 22.12 -2.05
N HIS A 145 -12.31 22.12 -0.70
CA HIS A 145 -13.25 21.39 0.17
C HIS A 145 -13.28 19.87 -0.06
N GLY A 146 -12.18 19.30 -0.58
CA GLY A 146 -12.08 17.87 -0.88
C GLY A 146 -11.58 17.04 0.30
N PHE A 147 -11.46 15.74 0.06
CA PHE A 147 -11.09 14.72 1.04
C PHE A 147 -9.93 13.90 0.51
N VAL A 148 -8.95 13.60 1.36
CA VAL A 148 -7.78 12.80 0.99
C VAL A 148 -7.71 11.56 1.87
N GLY A 149 -7.57 10.40 1.25
CA GLY A 149 -7.47 9.12 1.95
C GLY A 149 -6.47 8.19 1.29
N ILE A 150 -6.55 6.93 1.69
CA ILE A 150 -5.70 5.84 1.19
C ILE A 150 -6.57 4.59 1.07
N SER A 151 -6.29 3.71 0.12
CA SER A 151 -7.05 2.45 -0.05
C SER A 151 -6.18 1.26 0.33
N VAL A 152 -6.74 0.37 1.15
CA VAL A 152 -6.02 -0.79 1.71
C VAL A 152 -6.70 -2.07 1.25
N TYR A 153 -5.90 -3.01 0.73
CA TYR A 153 -6.40 -4.34 0.39
C TYR A 153 -6.61 -5.15 1.67
N THR A 154 -7.70 -5.89 1.73
CA THR A 154 -7.96 -6.79 2.86
C THR A 154 -8.66 -8.06 2.41
N PHE A 155 -8.40 -9.11 3.16
CA PHE A 155 -9.17 -10.36 3.11
C PHE A 155 -10.20 -10.36 4.24
N GLY A 156 -11.29 -11.11 4.08
CA GLY A 156 -12.05 -11.60 5.22
C GLY A 156 -11.22 -12.71 5.86
N ILE A 157 -10.61 -12.44 7.00
CA ILE A 157 -9.65 -13.35 7.65
C ILE A 157 -10.39 -14.13 8.75
N ILE A 158 -10.48 -15.46 8.60
CA ILE A 158 -11.28 -16.36 9.40
C ILE A 158 -10.37 -17.45 10.00
N PRO A 159 -10.50 -17.79 11.28
CA PRO A 159 -9.69 -18.90 11.83
C PRO A 159 -10.09 -20.23 11.20
N GLN A 160 -9.10 -21.07 10.89
CA GLN A 160 -9.34 -22.39 10.29
C GLN A 160 -10.11 -23.30 11.25
N THR A 161 -9.82 -23.19 12.55
CA THR A 161 -10.55 -23.91 13.61
C THR A 161 -10.86 -22.95 14.76
N ASN A 162 -11.67 -23.42 15.72
CA ASN A 162 -11.97 -22.65 16.94
C ASN A 162 -10.89 -22.79 18.02
N LYS A 163 -9.76 -23.42 17.71
CA LYS A 163 -8.65 -23.52 18.67
C LYS A 163 -8.03 -22.15 18.91
N GLU A 164 -7.57 -21.93 20.12
CA GLU A 164 -6.99 -20.66 20.54
C GLU A 164 -5.83 -20.24 19.64
N GLU A 165 -4.96 -21.17 19.25
CA GLU A 165 -3.83 -20.87 18.38
C GLU A 165 -4.24 -20.32 17.02
N ASP A 166 -5.31 -20.84 16.41
CA ASP A 166 -5.81 -20.35 15.12
C ASP A 166 -6.49 -18.98 15.27
N VAL A 167 -7.21 -18.76 16.37
CA VAL A 167 -7.83 -17.45 16.65
C VAL A 167 -6.75 -16.37 16.81
N VAL A 168 -5.68 -16.68 17.57
CA VAL A 168 -4.55 -15.76 17.78
C VAL A 168 -3.80 -15.53 16.45
N ALA A 169 -3.61 -16.59 15.64
CA ALA A 169 -2.99 -16.48 14.31
C ALA A 169 -3.81 -15.58 13.38
N THR A 170 -5.14 -15.66 13.47
CA THR A 170 -6.06 -14.81 12.69
C THR A 170 -5.86 -13.32 13.02
N GLN A 171 -5.73 -12.99 14.30
CA GLN A 171 -5.44 -11.60 14.70
C GLN A 171 -4.08 -11.16 14.15
N ARG A 172 -3.07 -12.03 14.24
CA ARG A 172 -1.73 -11.75 13.70
C ARG A 172 -1.78 -11.49 12.19
N ALA A 173 -2.57 -12.27 11.47
CA ALA A 173 -2.77 -12.05 10.02
C ALA A 173 -3.44 -10.68 9.74
N ARG A 174 -4.43 -10.31 10.56
CA ARG A 174 -5.07 -8.98 10.45
C ARG A 174 -4.07 -7.86 10.72
N ASP A 175 -3.23 -8.03 11.74
CA ASP A 175 -2.18 -7.05 12.07
C ASP A 175 -1.23 -6.86 10.88
N PHE A 176 -0.80 -7.96 10.24
CA PHE A 176 0.15 -7.92 9.15
C PHE A 176 -0.46 -7.38 7.86
N PHE A 177 -1.67 -7.82 7.46
CA PHE A 177 -2.27 -7.35 6.21
C PHE A 177 -2.86 -5.94 6.31
N VAL A 178 -3.65 -5.68 7.35
CA VAL A 178 -4.41 -4.43 7.48
C VAL A 178 -3.77 -3.51 8.51
N GLY A 179 -3.41 -4.04 9.65
CA GLY A 179 -2.79 -3.27 10.75
C GLY A 179 -1.50 -2.59 10.33
N TRP A 180 -0.73 -3.23 9.44
CA TRP A 180 0.51 -2.69 8.87
C TRP A 180 0.33 -1.26 8.33
N ILE A 181 -0.82 -0.99 7.69
CA ILE A 181 -1.15 0.34 7.15
C ILE A 181 -2.01 1.13 8.14
N MET A 182 -3.02 0.47 8.72
CA MET A 182 -4.04 1.16 9.52
C MET A 182 -3.54 1.61 10.88
N GLU A 183 -2.72 0.79 11.58
CA GLU A 183 -2.29 1.18 12.92
C GLU A 183 -1.39 2.41 12.93
N PRO A 184 -0.42 2.57 12.01
CA PRO A 184 0.28 3.86 11.92
C PRO A 184 -0.66 5.04 11.68
N LEU A 185 -1.68 4.89 10.85
CA LEU A 185 -2.63 5.97 10.57
C LEU A 185 -3.52 6.29 11.79
N ILE A 186 -3.87 5.29 12.59
CA ILE A 186 -4.77 5.46 13.75
C ILE A 186 -3.98 5.82 15.00
N TYR A 187 -2.89 5.11 15.26
CA TYR A 187 -2.16 5.20 16.54
C TYR A 187 -0.77 5.85 16.41
N GLY A 188 -0.23 5.91 15.20
CA GLY A 188 1.10 6.49 14.94
C GLY A 188 2.25 5.51 15.03
N ASP A 189 1.96 4.18 15.10
CA ASP A 189 3.01 3.16 15.18
C ASP A 189 2.49 1.82 14.63
N TYR A 190 3.40 0.94 14.31
CA TYR A 190 3.10 -0.39 13.76
C TYR A 190 2.51 -1.33 14.83
N PRO A 191 1.73 -2.36 14.40
CA PRO A 191 1.22 -3.39 15.32
C PRO A 191 2.33 -4.02 16.17
N ILE A 192 2.00 -4.30 17.42
CA ILE A 192 2.93 -4.90 18.37
C ILE A 192 3.42 -6.27 17.87
N SER A 193 2.52 -7.06 17.26
CA SER A 193 2.86 -8.36 16.70
C SER A 193 3.89 -8.24 15.59
N MET A 194 3.77 -7.22 14.73
CA MET A 194 4.75 -6.97 13.66
C MET A 194 6.10 -6.58 14.26
N LYS A 195 6.12 -5.62 15.19
CA LYS A 195 7.37 -5.18 15.82
C LYS A 195 8.08 -6.35 16.52
N LYS A 196 7.32 -7.25 17.16
CA LYS A 196 7.87 -8.42 17.83
C LYS A 196 8.49 -9.42 16.83
N ASN A 197 7.74 -9.75 15.77
CA ASN A 197 8.14 -10.83 14.86
C ASN A 197 9.20 -10.37 13.85
N VAL A 198 9.05 -9.17 13.30
CA VAL A 198 9.97 -8.62 12.29
C VAL A 198 11.26 -8.09 12.95
N GLY A 199 11.12 -7.56 14.16
CA GLY A 199 12.27 -7.04 14.90
C GLY A 199 12.88 -5.81 14.23
N ALA A 200 14.22 -5.75 14.18
CA ALA A 200 14.95 -4.60 13.64
C ALA A 200 14.77 -4.39 12.12
N ARG A 201 14.11 -5.31 11.42
CA ARG A 201 13.89 -5.19 9.97
C ARG A 201 12.71 -4.27 9.60
N ILE A 202 11.78 -4.01 10.55
CA ILE A 202 10.72 -3.03 10.32
C ILE A 202 11.22 -1.65 10.79
N PRO A 203 11.09 -0.61 9.94
CA PRO A 203 11.54 0.73 10.33
C PRO A 203 10.74 1.29 11.52
N THR A 204 11.32 2.26 12.21
CA THR A 204 10.69 2.92 13.36
C THR A 204 10.39 4.37 13.01
N PHE A 205 9.19 4.82 13.30
CA PHE A 205 8.84 6.23 13.15
C PHE A 205 9.53 7.06 14.26
N THR A 206 10.13 8.17 13.88
CA THR A 206 10.51 9.19 14.87
C THR A 206 9.24 9.79 15.51
N ASN A 207 9.40 10.46 16.65
CA ASN A 207 8.27 11.11 17.32
C ASN A 207 7.56 12.11 16.40
N TRP A 208 8.30 12.79 15.54
CA TRP A 208 7.74 13.73 14.59
C TRP A 208 6.94 12.99 13.50
N GLU A 209 7.51 11.95 12.90
CA GLU A 209 6.87 11.16 11.87
C GLU A 209 5.59 10.49 12.38
N SER A 210 5.65 9.91 13.57
CA SER A 210 4.47 9.31 14.22
C SER A 210 3.32 10.32 14.30
N LYS A 211 3.61 11.57 14.73
CA LYS A 211 2.60 12.63 14.80
C LYS A 211 2.09 13.05 13.43
N GLN A 212 2.93 12.99 12.37
CA GLN A 212 2.50 13.36 11.03
C GLN A 212 1.64 12.28 10.40
N VAL A 213 1.98 11.01 10.62
CA VAL A 213 1.24 9.87 10.05
C VAL A 213 -0.10 9.68 10.77
N LYS A 214 -0.12 9.81 12.09
CA LYS A 214 -1.34 9.64 12.88
C LYS A 214 -2.41 10.67 12.46
N GLY A 215 -3.59 10.15 12.05
CA GLY A 215 -4.72 10.99 11.64
C GLY A 215 -4.58 11.62 10.26
N SER A 216 -3.63 11.17 9.45
CA SER A 216 -3.41 11.71 8.10
C SER A 216 -4.37 11.08 7.09
N TYR A 217 -5.67 11.12 7.34
CA TYR A 217 -6.67 10.63 6.40
C TYR A 217 -8.02 11.28 6.72
N ASP A 218 -8.84 11.43 5.69
CA ASP A 218 -10.25 11.84 5.83
C ASP A 218 -11.16 10.64 5.62
N PHE A 219 -10.70 9.63 4.87
CA PHE A 219 -11.39 8.35 4.66
C PHE A 219 -10.36 7.24 4.43
N ILE A 220 -10.79 6.00 4.62
CA ILE A 220 -10.04 4.81 4.26
C ILE A 220 -10.88 4.02 3.26
N GLY A 221 -10.31 3.77 2.09
CA GLY A 221 -10.87 2.85 1.10
C GLY A 221 -10.56 1.41 1.49
N VAL A 222 -11.55 0.55 1.44
CA VAL A 222 -11.36 -0.88 1.72
C VAL A 222 -11.58 -1.67 0.44
N ILE A 223 -10.57 -2.43 0.03
CA ILE A 223 -10.63 -3.28 -1.16
C ILE A 223 -10.68 -4.73 -0.69
N HIS A 224 -11.76 -5.43 -1.02
CA HIS A 224 -12.02 -6.77 -0.54
C HIS A 224 -12.56 -7.64 -1.68
N TYR A 225 -11.92 -8.79 -1.91
CA TYR A 225 -12.35 -9.72 -2.95
C TYR A 225 -12.77 -11.08 -2.40
N MET A 226 -12.13 -11.55 -1.33
CA MET A 226 -12.34 -12.93 -0.88
C MET A 226 -12.04 -13.10 0.61
N ASN A 227 -12.53 -14.21 1.13
CA ASN A 227 -12.18 -14.66 2.48
C ASN A 227 -11.06 -15.70 2.39
N ILE A 228 -10.20 -15.73 3.40
CA ILE A 228 -9.17 -16.76 3.57
C ILE A 228 -9.26 -17.34 4.96
N ASN A 229 -8.98 -18.62 5.08
CA ASN A 229 -8.86 -19.25 6.38
C ASN A 229 -7.41 -19.21 6.84
N VAL A 230 -7.20 -19.09 8.15
CA VAL A 230 -5.87 -18.93 8.74
C VAL A 230 -5.69 -19.97 9.84
N SER A 231 -4.56 -20.68 9.79
CA SER A 231 -4.14 -21.53 10.90
C SER A 231 -2.75 -21.09 11.39
N ASP A 232 -2.45 -21.46 12.65
CA ASP A 232 -1.19 -21.09 13.25
C ASP A 232 0.00 -21.76 12.58
N ASN A 233 1.08 -21.00 12.43
CA ASN A 233 2.39 -21.51 12.00
C ASN A 233 3.50 -20.78 12.77
N TYR A 234 3.35 -20.69 14.09
CA TYR A 234 4.31 -19.94 14.92
C TYR A 234 5.71 -20.49 14.79
N GLY A 235 5.85 -21.77 14.42
CA GLY A 235 7.16 -22.40 14.15
C GLY A 235 7.97 -21.72 13.02
N ALA A 236 7.30 -21.02 12.10
CA ALA A 236 7.98 -20.28 11.03
C ALA A 236 8.98 -19.23 11.58
N LEU A 237 8.73 -18.72 12.78
CA LEU A 237 9.63 -17.72 13.41
C LEU A 237 10.99 -18.31 13.79
N ASN A 238 11.16 -19.63 13.82
CA ASN A 238 12.44 -20.29 14.08
C ASN A 238 13.32 -20.33 12.83
N ILE A 239 12.78 -19.99 11.65
CA ILE A 239 13.54 -19.95 10.40
C ILE A 239 14.42 -18.69 10.42
N LYS A 240 15.70 -18.85 10.09
CA LYS A 240 16.67 -17.74 10.17
C LYS A 240 16.40 -16.68 9.10
N LEU A 241 16.09 -17.10 7.86
CA LEU A 241 15.84 -16.18 6.76
C LEU A 241 14.33 -16.12 6.53
N ARG A 242 13.73 -14.94 6.77
CA ARG A 242 12.28 -14.78 6.73
C ARG A 242 11.88 -13.57 5.89
N ASP A 243 10.85 -13.78 5.07
CA ASP A 243 10.11 -12.76 4.36
C ASP A 243 8.88 -12.34 5.19
N PHE A 244 8.00 -11.55 4.59
CA PHE A 244 6.76 -11.09 5.21
C PHE A 244 5.88 -12.28 5.66
N HIS A 245 5.74 -13.30 4.82
CA HIS A 245 4.86 -14.43 5.13
C HIS A 245 5.39 -15.26 6.31
N ALA A 246 6.69 -15.51 6.33
CA ALA A 246 7.30 -16.23 7.45
C ALA A 246 7.24 -15.41 8.75
N ASP A 247 7.39 -14.08 8.66
CA ASP A 247 7.28 -13.20 9.83
C ASP A 247 5.83 -13.16 10.38
N MET A 248 4.83 -13.24 9.51
CA MET A 248 3.43 -13.31 9.92
C MET A 248 3.12 -14.60 10.66
N ALA A 249 3.85 -15.68 10.37
CA ALA A 249 3.81 -16.96 11.08
C ALA A 249 2.41 -17.59 11.09
N VAL A 250 1.77 -17.63 9.91
CA VAL A 250 0.48 -18.28 9.71
C VAL A 250 0.50 -19.06 8.40
N ASN A 251 -0.41 -20.03 8.27
CA ASN A 251 -0.74 -20.63 6.98
C ASN A 251 -1.99 -19.95 6.44
N LEU A 252 -1.93 -19.50 5.19
CA LEU A 252 -3.07 -18.90 4.47
C LEU A 252 -3.71 -20.00 3.62
N ILE A 253 -4.98 -20.26 3.85
CA ILE A 253 -5.72 -21.35 3.21
C ILE A 253 -6.81 -20.72 2.34
N TYR A 254 -6.60 -20.78 1.04
CA TYR A 254 -7.54 -20.24 0.04
C TYR A 254 -8.59 -21.29 -0.27
N ASN A 255 -9.86 -20.95 -0.15
CA ASN A 255 -10.94 -21.84 -0.54
C ASN A 255 -11.01 -21.96 -2.05
N GLN A 256 -10.62 -23.10 -2.58
CA GLN A 256 -10.56 -23.36 -4.03
C GLN A 256 -11.95 -23.41 -4.69
N ASP A 257 -13.02 -23.57 -3.90
CA ASP A 257 -14.37 -23.76 -4.43
C ASP A 257 -14.97 -22.52 -5.12
N LEU A 258 -14.36 -21.35 -4.92
CA LEU A 258 -14.85 -20.11 -5.55
C LEU A 258 -14.53 -20.02 -7.04
N PHE A 259 -13.55 -20.77 -7.53
CA PHE A 259 -13.12 -20.72 -8.92
C PHE A 259 -13.53 -21.93 -9.76
N SER A 260 -14.03 -23.02 -9.13
CA SER A 260 -14.43 -24.23 -9.82
C SER A 260 -15.82 -24.16 -10.47
N ASN A 261 -16.65 -23.19 -10.11
CA ASN A 261 -18.03 -23.07 -10.60
C ASN A 261 -18.19 -22.15 -11.82
N THR A 262 -17.11 -21.60 -12.38
CA THR A 262 -17.19 -20.71 -13.53
C THR A 262 -17.25 -21.47 -14.87
N GLU A 263 -17.01 -22.76 -14.91
CA GLU A 263 -17.09 -23.54 -16.14
C GLU A 263 -18.49 -24.10 -16.45
N UNK A 264 -19.22 -23.92 -15.73
CA UNK A 264 -20.45 -24.51 -15.94
C UNK A 264 -21.54 -23.66 -16.48
N GLN A 265 -21.25 -22.55 -16.54
CA GLN A 265 -22.32 -21.72 -17.10
C GLN A 265 -22.11 -21.27 -18.54
N ALA A 266 -21.14 -21.81 -19.24
CA ALA A 266 -20.86 -21.49 -20.63
C ALA A 266 -21.23 -22.65 -21.58
N ARG A 267 -22.46 -23.20 -21.49
CA ARG A 267 -23.05 -24.10 -22.49
C ARG A 267 -24.47 -23.67 -22.82
#